data_6dd108da079b50f8a2a9dec2b90c2ea7
#
_entry.id   6dd108da079b50f8a2a9dec2b90c2ea7
#
_cell.length_a   1.000
_cell.length_b   1.000
_cell.length_c   1.000
_cell.angle_alpha   90.00
_cell.angle_beta   90.00
_cell.angle_gamma   90.00
#
_symmetry.space_group_name_H-M   'P 1'
#
loop_
_entity.id
_entity.type
_entity.pdbx_description
1 polymer ?
#
loop_
_entity_poly.entity_id
_entity_poly.type
_entity_poly.pdbx_seq_one_letter_code
_entity_poly.pdbx_strand_id
1 'polypeptide(L)'
;MPANDSIETGNRSEASSSGGWKRDRLPSWLRMPLASSASGHSTAGALQQRSLHTICEEARCPNRNHCWSRGTATFLVLGDRCTRSCPFCSVRGGPVSPPDPDEPRRVAEAAVELGLQHVVVTSVNRDDLPDQGSGHFVRCIDELRDRIRGVKVEVLTPDFRGREADIDRVIDARPDVFNHNIETVPSLYLKTRPGARYQRSLDLLSRVAAAGEPAEGRRRMWVKSGLMLGLGESSEEVQSLLEDLYRAGVRIVTIGQYLQPDRDSLPVVEYIHPDQFEQWREIGEQIGFSMVFSGPFVRSSYMADAQVPLS
;
A
#
# COMPACT_ATOMS: atom_id res chain seq x y z
N MET A 1 -6.96 -61.91 45.47
CA MET A 1 -7.01 -62.09 44.02
C MET A 1 -7.65 -60.86 43.43
N PRO A 2 -6.90 -59.99 42.77
CA PRO A 2 -7.48 -58.84 42.07
C PRO A 2 -7.66 -59.14 40.60
N ALA A 3 -8.73 -58.60 40.04
CA ALA A 3 -9.14 -58.73 38.65
C ALA A 3 -8.26 -57.84 37.74
N ASN A 4 -8.00 -58.35 36.59
CA ASN A 4 -7.17 -57.80 35.54
C ASN A 4 -8.08 -56.98 34.59
N ASP A 5 -7.98 -55.63 34.62
CA ASP A 5 -8.66 -54.75 33.66
C ASP A 5 -7.68 -54.40 32.54
N SER A 6 -7.98 -54.95 31.36
CA SER A 6 -7.25 -54.71 30.15
C SER A 6 -7.67 -53.38 29.54
N ILE A 7 -6.74 -52.44 29.46
CA ILE A 7 -6.96 -51.13 28.79
C ILE A 7 -6.74 -51.36 27.27
N GLU A 8 -7.82 -51.25 26.51
CA GLU A 8 -7.78 -51.20 25.04
C GLU A 8 -7.18 -49.85 24.57
N THR A 9 -6.02 -49.91 23.94
CA THR A 9 -5.39 -48.79 23.25
C THR A 9 -6.06 -48.55 21.92
N GLY A 10 -6.98 -47.55 21.89
CA GLY A 10 -7.59 -47.09 20.65
C GLY A 10 -6.59 -46.43 19.72
N ASN A 11 -6.40 -47.09 18.60
CA ASN A 11 -5.57 -46.66 17.48
C ASN A 11 -6.24 -45.43 16.83
N ARG A 12 -5.73 -44.22 17.08
CA ARG A 12 -6.13 -43.02 16.33
C ARG A 12 -5.41 -43.06 14.98
N SER A 13 -6.14 -43.43 13.96
CA SER A 13 -5.73 -43.24 12.57
C SER A 13 -5.51 -41.78 12.27
N GLU A 14 -4.25 -41.40 12.06
CA GLU A 14 -3.87 -40.09 11.49
C GLU A 14 -4.44 -39.97 10.09
N ALA A 15 -5.54 -39.24 9.95
CA ALA A 15 -6.03 -38.77 8.66
C ALA A 15 -5.14 -37.62 8.21
N SER A 16 -4.08 -37.91 7.46
CA SER A 16 -3.30 -36.93 6.72
C SER A 16 -4.16 -36.35 5.59
N SER A 17 -4.91 -35.30 5.87
CA SER A 17 -5.56 -34.51 4.83
C SER A 17 -4.53 -33.58 4.18
N SER A 18 -3.78 -34.05 3.20
CA SER A 18 -3.04 -33.23 2.24
C SER A 18 -4.03 -32.59 1.24
N GLY A 19 -4.96 -31.81 1.74
CA GLY A 19 -5.79 -30.93 0.92
C GLY A 19 -4.94 -29.76 0.46
N GLY A 20 -4.29 -29.89 -0.72
CA GLY A 20 -3.61 -28.77 -1.36
C GLY A 20 -4.60 -27.61 -1.56
N TRP A 21 -4.25 -26.42 -1.06
CA TRP A 21 -5.00 -25.20 -1.29
C TRP A 21 -5.13 -24.95 -2.80
N LYS A 22 -6.32 -25.18 -3.34
CA LYS A 22 -6.65 -24.88 -4.73
C LYS A 22 -7.20 -23.44 -4.73
N ARG A 23 -6.42 -22.51 -5.27
CA ARG A 23 -6.98 -21.21 -5.68
C ARG A 23 -8.10 -21.51 -6.69
N ASP A 24 -9.27 -20.95 -6.47
CA ASP A 24 -10.27 -20.90 -7.53
C ASP A 24 -9.65 -20.23 -8.75
N ARG A 25 -10.02 -20.71 -9.95
CA ARG A 25 -9.46 -20.11 -11.17
C ARG A 25 -9.86 -18.65 -11.22
N LEU A 26 -8.86 -17.77 -11.24
CA LEU A 26 -9.09 -16.34 -11.43
C LEU A 26 -9.94 -16.10 -12.68
N PRO A 27 -10.94 -15.21 -12.59
CA PRO A 27 -11.69 -14.76 -13.76
C PRO A 27 -10.77 -14.31 -14.89
N SER A 28 -11.27 -14.33 -16.13
CA SER A 28 -10.44 -14.00 -17.31
C SER A 28 -9.85 -12.59 -17.25
N TRP A 29 -10.59 -11.64 -16.70
CA TRP A 29 -10.15 -10.23 -16.54
C TRP A 29 -9.10 -10.01 -15.45
N LEU A 30 -8.82 -11.00 -14.61
CA LEU A 30 -7.75 -10.96 -13.60
C LEU A 30 -6.50 -11.75 -14.04
N ARG A 31 -6.35 -12.04 -15.33
CA ARG A 31 -5.17 -12.69 -15.87
C ARG A 31 -4.29 -11.66 -16.57
N MET A 32 -3.13 -11.38 -16.00
CA MET A 32 -2.14 -10.54 -16.68
C MET A 32 -1.25 -11.37 -17.59
N PRO A 33 -0.91 -10.87 -18.79
CA PRO A 33 0.15 -11.46 -19.59
C PRO A 33 1.49 -11.44 -18.83
N LEU A 34 2.28 -12.49 -18.95
CA LEU A 34 3.63 -12.48 -18.41
C LEU A 34 4.48 -11.49 -19.23
N ALA A 35 4.75 -10.33 -18.65
CA ALA A 35 5.73 -9.40 -19.23
C ALA A 35 7.12 -9.84 -18.76
N SER A 36 7.97 -10.22 -19.71
CA SER A 36 9.40 -10.36 -19.50
C SER A 36 10.13 -9.33 -20.35
N SER A 37 10.98 -8.51 -19.74
CA SER A 37 11.78 -7.53 -20.47
C SER A 37 13.17 -7.39 -19.85
N ALA A 38 14.15 -7.03 -20.67
CA ALA A 38 15.51 -6.72 -20.21
C ALA A 38 15.52 -5.59 -19.16
N SER A 39 14.63 -4.59 -19.29
CA SER A 39 14.48 -3.48 -18.35
C SER A 39 14.01 -3.93 -16.97
N GLY A 40 13.13 -4.95 -16.89
CA GLY A 40 12.73 -5.52 -15.60
C GLY A 40 13.90 -6.15 -14.82
N HIS A 41 14.85 -6.78 -15.51
CA HIS A 41 16.08 -7.29 -14.90
C HIS A 41 17.02 -6.17 -14.41
N SER A 42 17.11 -5.07 -15.16
CA SER A 42 17.87 -3.88 -14.75
C SER A 42 17.33 -3.27 -13.46
N THR A 43 16.01 -3.11 -13.36
CA THR A 43 15.35 -2.60 -12.13
C THR A 43 15.62 -3.51 -10.94
N ALA A 44 15.44 -4.84 -11.10
CA ALA A 44 15.74 -5.81 -10.06
C ALA A 44 17.21 -5.75 -9.62
N GLY A 45 18.14 -5.64 -10.56
CA GLY A 45 19.58 -5.54 -10.31
C GLY A 45 19.94 -4.28 -9.51
N ALA A 46 19.42 -3.12 -9.89
CA ALA A 46 19.67 -1.84 -9.21
C ALA A 46 19.18 -1.86 -7.73
N LEU A 47 18.04 -2.49 -7.47
CA LEU A 47 17.49 -2.66 -6.12
C LEU A 47 18.29 -3.63 -5.28
N GLN A 48 18.62 -4.80 -5.83
CA GLN A 48 19.35 -5.86 -5.13
C GLN A 48 20.78 -5.44 -4.76
N GLN A 49 21.51 -4.78 -5.66
CA GLN A 49 22.85 -4.28 -5.41
C GLN A 49 22.91 -3.28 -4.25
N ARG A 50 21.80 -2.61 -3.95
CA ARG A 50 21.70 -1.62 -2.87
C ARG A 50 21.00 -2.14 -1.63
N SER A 51 20.65 -3.44 -1.60
CA SER A 51 19.89 -4.05 -0.50
C SER A 51 18.62 -3.26 -0.17
N LEU A 52 17.87 -2.86 -1.21
CA LEU A 52 16.62 -2.11 -1.09
C LEU A 52 15.43 -3.03 -1.24
N HIS A 53 14.41 -2.80 -0.42
CA HIS A 53 13.13 -3.48 -0.49
C HIS A 53 12.14 -2.71 -1.34
N THR A 54 11.18 -3.42 -1.94
CA THR A 54 10.07 -2.81 -2.66
C THR A 54 8.75 -3.41 -2.22
N ILE A 55 7.71 -2.58 -2.14
CA ILE A 55 6.36 -3.09 -1.90
C ILE A 55 5.89 -3.97 -3.07
N CYS A 56 6.47 -3.81 -4.25
CA CYS A 56 6.19 -4.65 -5.41
C CYS A 56 6.53 -6.13 -5.18
N GLU A 57 7.59 -6.40 -4.42
CA GLU A 57 8.00 -7.75 -4.02
C GLU A 57 7.29 -8.19 -2.75
N GLU A 58 7.38 -7.40 -1.69
CA GLU A 58 6.86 -7.76 -0.38
C GLU A 58 5.34 -7.95 -0.38
N ALA A 59 4.61 -7.15 -1.14
CA ALA A 59 3.16 -7.29 -1.32
C ALA A 59 2.77 -8.26 -2.45
N ARG A 60 3.73 -8.96 -3.09
CA ARG A 60 3.48 -9.85 -4.23
C ARG A 60 2.60 -9.21 -5.30
N CYS A 61 2.92 -7.95 -5.64
CA CYS A 61 2.11 -7.13 -6.52
C CYS A 61 2.01 -7.77 -7.92
N PRO A 62 0.80 -7.95 -8.47
CA PRO A 62 0.63 -8.53 -9.81
C PRO A 62 1.23 -7.65 -10.90
N ASN A 63 1.35 -6.34 -10.68
CA ASN A 63 1.87 -5.38 -11.64
C ASN A 63 3.40 -5.30 -11.68
N ARG A 64 4.12 -6.01 -10.78
CA ARG A 64 5.58 -5.88 -10.63
C ARG A 64 6.33 -5.92 -11.96
N ASN A 65 6.09 -6.95 -12.77
CA ASN A 65 6.79 -7.10 -14.04
C ASN A 65 6.49 -5.94 -15.01
N HIS A 66 5.24 -5.47 -15.05
CA HIS A 66 4.84 -4.35 -15.88
C HIS A 66 5.48 -3.03 -15.40
N CYS A 67 5.45 -2.74 -14.10
CA CYS A 67 6.09 -1.55 -13.53
C CYS A 67 7.60 -1.56 -13.74
N TRP A 68 8.25 -2.66 -13.44
CA TRP A 68 9.71 -2.79 -13.56
C TRP A 68 10.19 -2.74 -15.00
N SER A 69 9.40 -3.24 -15.98
CA SER A 69 9.71 -3.08 -17.40
C SER A 69 9.67 -1.61 -17.86
N ARG A 70 8.99 -0.74 -17.11
CA ARG A 70 8.95 0.71 -17.32
C ARG A 70 9.96 1.47 -16.47
N GLY A 71 10.82 0.79 -15.73
CA GLY A 71 11.78 1.40 -14.82
C GLY A 71 11.15 2.00 -13.55
N THR A 72 9.90 1.62 -13.20
CA THR A 72 9.21 2.17 -12.03
C THR A 72 9.16 1.17 -10.88
N ALA A 73 9.48 1.61 -9.66
CA ALA A 73 9.38 0.82 -8.44
C ALA A 73 8.87 1.69 -7.28
N THR A 74 8.18 1.07 -6.32
CA THR A 74 7.81 1.72 -5.07
C THR A 74 8.75 1.21 -3.98
N PHE A 75 9.58 2.11 -3.45
CA PHE A 75 10.54 1.76 -2.41
C PHE A 75 9.81 1.51 -1.09
N LEU A 76 10.13 0.38 -0.46
CA LEU A 76 9.69 0.05 0.89
C LEU A 76 10.84 0.31 1.84
N VAL A 77 10.70 1.31 2.70
CA VAL A 77 11.75 1.69 3.65
C VAL A 77 11.43 1.25 5.08
N LEU A 78 12.41 1.37 5.98
CA LEU A 78 12.36 0.95 7.38
C LEU A 78 12.34 -0.57 7.56
N GLY A 79 12.81 -1.31 6.54
CA GLY A 79 12.95 -2.75 6.54
C GLY A 79 11.77 -3.49 5.93
N ASP A 80 11.81 -4.83 6.00
CA ASP A 80 10.84 -5.77 5.42
C ASP A 80 9.86 -6.37 6.44
N ARG A 81 9.95 -5.94 7.71
CA ARG A 81 9.11 -6.42 8.81
C ARG A 81 8.26 -5.30 9.38
N CYS A 82 6.97 -5.60 9.57
CA CYS A 82 5.98 -4.67 10.09
C CYS A 82 5.69 -4.96 11.56
N THR A 83 5.48 -3.93 12.37
CA THR A 83 5.00 -4.07 13.75
C THR A 83 3.52 -4.44 13.83
N ARG A 84 2.79 -4.39 12.70
CA ARG A 84 1.38 -4.78 12.59
C ARG A 84 1.21 -5.99 11.68
N SER A 85 0.12 -6.72 11.88
CA SER A 85 -0.23 -7.93 11.12
C SER A 85 -1.61 -7.77 10.49
N CYS A 86 -1.70 -6.91 9.46
CA CYS A 86 -2.95 -6.72 8.72
C CYS A 86 -3.21 -7.95 7.85
N PRO A 87 -4.33 -8.67 8.02
CA PRO A 87 -4.54 -9.95 7.35
C PRO A 87 -4.83 -9.85 5.84
N PHE A 88 -4.90 -8.65 5.27
CA PHE A 88 -4.92 -8.45 3.83
C PHE A 88 -3.51 -8.29 3.22
N CYS A 89 -2.50 -7.99 4.05
CA CYS A 89 -1.18 -7.59 3.61
C CYS A 89 -0.21 -8.78 3.57
N SER A 90 0.59 -8.85 2.52
CA SER A 90 1.64 -9.89 2.37
C SER A 90 2.93 -9.56 3.11
N VAL A 91 3.10 -8.31 3.56
CA VAL A 91 4.29 -7.89 4.31
C VAL A 91 4.31 -8.61 5.67
N ARG A 92 5.44 -9.21 5.99
CA ARG A 92 5.57 -10.03 7.20
C ARG A 92 5.54 -9.19 8.46
N GLY A 93 4.72 -9.62 9.44
CA GLY A 93 4.81 -9.13 10.81
C GLY A 93 5.97 -9.77 11.57
N GLY A 94 6.37 -9.15 12.69
CA GLY A 94 7.35 -9.74 13.60
C GLY A 94 8.43 -8.79 14.09
N PRO A 95 9.52 -9.32 14.68
CA PRO A 95 10.62 -8.51 15.16
C PRO A 95 11.22 -7.65 14.06
N VAL A 96 11.46 -6.38 14.37
CA VAL A 96 12.00 -5.38 13.45
C VAL A 96 13.44 -5.03 13.80
N SER A 97 14.26 -4.76 12.80
CA SER A 97 15.62 -4.29 12.98
C SER A 97 15.65 -2.76 13.18
N PRO A 98 16.70 -2.20 13.79
CA PRO A 98 16.90 -0.76 13.80
C PRO A 98 16.88 -0.18 12.38
N PRO A 99 16.35 1.05 12.19
CA PRO A 99 16.40 1.72 10.90
C PRO A 99 17.84 1.88 10.42
N ASP A 100 18.09 1.59 9.15
CA ASP A 100 19.38 1.84 8.53
C ASP A 100 19.50 3.33 8.17
N PRO A 101 20.44 4.06 8.74
CA PRO A 101 20.59 5.49 8.48
C PRO A 101 21.00 5.82 7.03
N ASP A 102 21.62 4.86 6.32
CA ASP A 102 22.06 5.02 4.93
C ASP A 102 20.99 4.64 3.89
N GLU A 103 19.87 4.05 4.31
CA GLU A 103 18.80 3.63 3.40
C GLU A 103 18.26 4.80 2.54
N PRO A 104 17.98 6.02 3.08
CA PRO A 104 17.51 7.15 2.28
C PRO A 104 18.47 7.51 1.13
N ARG A 105 19.77 7.53 1.39
CA ARG A 105 20.80 7.79 0.38
C ARG A 105 20.77 6.72 -0.72
N ARG A 106 20.69 5.44 -0.36
CA ARG A 106 20.64 4.33 -1.32
C ARG A 106 19.36 4.35 -2.16
N VAL A 107 18.21 4.74 -1.58
CA VAL A 107 16.94 4.97 -2.31
C VAL A 107 17.15 6.02 -3.39
N ALA A 108 17.75 7.17 -3.05
CA ALA A 108 17.99 8.25 -4.00
C ALA A 108 18.99 7.85 -5.10
N GLU A 109 20.05 7.12 -4.76
CA GLU A 109 21.01 6.58 -5.74
C GLU A 109 20.36 5.59 -6.72
N ALA A 110 19.47 4.71 -6.23
CA ALA A 110 18.70 3.81 -7.08
C ALA A 110 17.74 4.59 -8.00
N ALA A 111 17.08 5.61 -7.47
CA ALA A 111 16.19 6.47 -8.26
C ALA A 111 16.93 7.21 -9.40
N VAL A 112 18.16 7.68 -9.14
CA VAL A 112 19.05 8.28 -10.15
C VAL A 112 19.42 7.26 -11.23
N GLU A 113 19.86 6.06 -10.83
CA GLU A 113 20.25 5.01 -11.78
C GLU A 113 19.09 4.56 -12.66
N LEU A 114 17.87 4.50 -12.10
CA LEU A 114 16.65 4.15 -12.82
C LEU A 114 16.08 5.32 -13.64
N GLY A 115 16.65 6.52 -13.53
CA GLY A 115 16.19 7.71 -14.26
C GLY A 115 14.81 8.21 -13.82
N LEU A 116 14.42 7.95 -12.57
CA LEU A 116 13.07 8.27 -12.07
C LEU A 116 12.88 9.78 -11.91
N GLN A 117 11.77 10.28 -12.42
CA GLN A 117 11.31 11.66 -12.21
C GLN A 117 10.12 11.75 -11.25
N HIS A 118 9.47 10.62 -10.98
CA HIS A 118 8.45 10.45 -9.93
C HIS A 118 8.84 9.24 -9.08
N VAL A 119 9.03 9.46 -7.79
CA VAL A 119 9.47 8.44 -6.85
C VAL A 119 8.43 8.23 -5.77
N VAL A 120 8.01 6.99 -5.58
CA VAL A 120 7.09 6.61 -4.50
C VAL A 120 7.86 5.92 -3.40
N VAL A 121 7.75 6.46 -2.19
CA VAL A 121 8.33 5.91 -0.96
C VAL A 121 7.22 5.48 -0.02
N THR A 122 7.24 4.23 0.40
CA THR A 122 6.33 3.71 1.44
C THR A 122 7.14 3.03 2.53
N SER A 123 6.50 2.73 3.65
CA SER A 123 7.16 2.02 4.75
C SER A 123 6.29 0.92 5.34
N VAL A 124 6.93 0.02 6.07
CA VAL A 124 6.25 -0.79 7.08
C VAL A 124 5.79 0.09 8.25
N ASN A 125 4.81 -0.36 9.05
CA ASN A 125 4.54 0.31 10.33
C ASN A 125 5.70 0.06 11.31
N ARG A 126 6.12 1.12 11.98
CA ARG A 126 7.18 1.12 12.99
C ARG A 126 6.67 1.75 14.28
N ASP A 127 5.61 1.11 14.84
CA ASP A 127 5.01 1.53 16.12
C ASP A 127 5.98 1.43 17.31
N ASP A 128 7.14 0.80 17.10
CA ASP A 128 8.26 0.67 18.04
C ASP A 128 9.16 1.91 18.10
N LEU A 129 9.17 2.73 17.04
CA LEU A 129 10.02 3.92 16.98
C LEU A 129 9.38 5.12 17.67
N PRO A 130 10.19 5.98 18.33
CA PRO A 130 9.71 7.18 19.00
C PRO A 130 8.95 8.14 18.08
N ASP A 131 9.34 8.20 16.79
CA ASP A 131 8.77 9.04 15.75
C ASP A 131 7.95 8.27 14.71
N GLN A 132 7.61 7.00 14.98
CA GLN A 132 6.86 6.12 14.08
C GLN A 132 7.49 6.01 12.67
N GLY A 133 8.76 6.40 12.51
CA GLY A 133 9.49 6.42 11.25
C GLY A 133 9.30 7.69 10.40
N SER A 134 8.59 8.71 10.90
CA SER A 134 8.33 9.94 10.15
C SER A 134 9.60 10.67 9.73
N GLY A 135 10.62 10.71 10.58
CA GLY A 135 11.94 11.30 10.26
C GLY A 135 12.68 10.57 9.13
N HIS A 136 12.40 9.29 8.93
CA HIS A 136 12.98 8.52 7.83
C HIS A 136 12.38 8.92 6.48
N PHE A 137 11.07 9.17 6.42
CA PHE A 137 10.42 9.74 5.24
C PHE A 137 11.02 11.09 4.85
N VAL A 138 11.23 11.97 5.83
CA VAL A 138 11.86 13.29 5.59
C VAL A 138 13.23 13.11 4.94
N ARG A 139 14.09 12.27 5.52
CA ARG A 139 15.42 12.00 4.93
C ARG A 139 15.34 11.45 3.51
N CYS A 140 14.36 10.58 3.21
CA CYS A 140 14.17 10.09 1.83
C CYS A 140 13.78 11.22 0.88
N ILE A 141 12.87 12.11 1.28
CA ILE A 141 12.46 13.27 0.47
C ILE A 141 13.65 14.19 0.19
N ASP A 142 14.43 14.51 1.22
CA ASP A 142 15.60 15.40 1.11
C ASP A 142 16.67 14.79 0.18
N GLU A 143 17.05 13.53 0.41
CA GLU A 143 18.03 12.81 -0.41
C GLU A 143 17.64 12.71 -1.89
N LEU A 144 16.35 12.50 -2.17
CA LEU A 144 15.81 12.47 -3.53
C LEU A 144 15.92 13.85 -4.19
N ARG A 145 15.55 14.91 -3.50
CA ARG A 145 15.58 16.29 -4.03
C ARG A 145 16.98 16.82 -4.23
N ASP A 146 17.90 16.45 -3.37
CA ASP A 146 19.29 16.83 -3.48
C ASP A 146 19.97 16.23 -4.72
N ARG A 147 19.56 15.03 -5.14
CA ARG A 147 20.18 14.30 -6.27
C ARG A 147 19.44 14.42 -7.59
N ILE A 148 18.13 14.65 -7.55
CA ILE A 148 17.32 14.64 -8.78
C ILE A 148 16.56 15.96 -8.90
N ARG A 149 17.05 16.82 -9.79
CA ARG A 149 16.44 18.12 -10.02
C ARG A 149 15.00 17.98 -10.53
N GLY A 150 14.05 18.57 -9.80
CA GLY A 150 12.63 18.59 -10.20
C GLY A 150 11.88 17.29 -9.97
N VAL A 151 12.48 16.35 -9.23
CA VAL A 151 11.82 15.08 -8.87
C VAL A 151 10.49 15.34 -8.17
N LYS A 152 9.49 14.54 -8.53
CA LYS A 152 8.22 14.44 -7.81
C LYS A 152 8.32 13.33 -6.79
N VAL A 153 8.00 13.63 -5.55
CA VAL A 153 8.04 12.66 -4.45
C VAL A 153 6.63 12.41 -3.94
N GLU A 154 6.20 11.16 -4.04
CA GLU A 154 5.00 10.66 -3.39
C GLU A 154 5.40 9.84 -2.17
N VAL A 155 4.75 10.09 -1.03
CA VAL A 155 4.88 9.25 0.16
C VAL A 155 3.58 8.51 0.41
N LEU A 156 3.66 7.20 0.64
CA LEU A 156 2.54 6.39 1.13
C LEU A 156 2.82 6.03 2.59
N THR A 157 2.17 6.74 3.50
CA THR A 157 2.49 6.69 4.93
C THR A 157 1.57 5.75 5.71
N PRO A 158 2.06 5.20 6.85
CA PRO A 158 1.19 4.65 7.88
C PRO A 158 0.36 5.76 8.55
N ASP A 159 -0.52 5.36 9.50
CA ASP A 159 -1.35 6.31 10.25
C ASP A 159 -0.61 7.01 11.41
N PHE A 160 0.68 6.74 11.60
CA PHE A 160 1.52 7.22 12.72
C PHE A 160 0.82 7.15 14.09
N ARG A 161 -0.11 6.20 14.28
CA ARG A 161 -0.99 6.08 15.46
C ARG A 161 -1.74 7.38 15.80
N GLY A 162 -1.90 8.27 14.84
CA GLY A 162 -2.53 9.59 14.99
C GLY A 162 -1.68 10.62 15.73
N ARG A 163 -0.36 10.42 15.82
CA ARG A 163 0.55 11.40 16.44
C ARG A 163 0.76 12.58 15.49
N GLU A 164 0.15 13.69 15.84
CA GLU A 164 0.15 14.92 15.02
C GLU A 164 1.57 15.40 14.69
N ALA A 165 2.47 15.39 15.65
CA ALA A 165 3.87 15.82 15.43
C ALA A 165 4.62 14.98 14.37
N ASP A 166 4.26 13.69 14.22
CA ASP A 166 4.87 12.82 13.23
C ASP A 166 4.25 13.01 11.85
N ILE A 167 2.94 13.29 11.80
CA ILE A 167 2.23 13.68 10.58
C ILE A 167 2.75 15.02 10.07
N ASP A 168 2.84 16.03 10.94
CA ASP A 168 3.32 17.37 10.61
C ASP A 168 4.76 17.35 10.09
N ARG A 169 5.62 16.52 10.68
CA ARG A 169 7.01 16.38 10.21
C ARG A 169 7.08 15.97 8.73
N VAL A 170 6.22 15.06 8.29
CA VAL A 170 6.17 14.66 6.88
C VAL A 170 5.47 15.72 6.02
N ILE A 171 4.44 16.39 6.55
CA ILE A 171 3.79 17.54 5.89
C ILE A 171 4.81 18.66 5.64
N ASP A 172 5.64 19.00 6.63
CA ASP A 172 6.64 20.07 6.54
C ASP A 172 7.74 19.76 5.50
N ALA A 173 8.04 18.48 5.28
CA ALA A 173 8.93 18.06 4.19
C ALA A 173 8.30 18.25 2.80
N ARG A 174 7.01 18.59 2.71
CA ARG A 174 6.29 18.97 1.47
C ARG A 174 6.46 17.98 0.32
N PRO A 175 6.11 16.69 0.47
CA PRO A 175 6.04 15.79 -0.69
C PRO A 175 5.06 16.36 -1.74
N ASP A 176 5.23 16.01 -3.02
CA ASP A 176 4.30 16.44 -4.06
C ASP A 176 2.94 15.74 -3.93
N VAL A 177 2.95 14.48 -3.45
CA VAL A 177 1.75 13.70 -3.11
C VAL A 177 1.90 13.09 -1.72
N PHE A 178 0.96 13.37 -0.85
CA PHE A 178 0.83 12.68 0.44
C PHE A 178 -0.32 11.66 0.33
N ASN A 179 0.04 10.39 0.38
CA ASN A 179 -0.88 9.27 0.26
C ASN A 179 -0.99 8.54 1.61
N HIS A 180 -2.22 8.28 2.03
CA HIS A 180 -2.54 7.34 3.11
C HIS A 180 -3.77 6.54 2.72
N ASN A 181 -3.61 5.24 2.55
CA ASN A 181 -4.72 4.39 2.14
C ASN A 181 -5.72 4.17 3.26
N ILE A 182 -7.02 4.32 2.95
CA ILE A 182 -8.11 3.95 3.84
C ILE A 182 -8.34 2.42 3.85
N GLU A 183 -8.03 1.76 2.77
CA GLU A 183 -8.05 0.32 2.48
C GLU A 183 -9.43 -0.30 2.33
N THR A 184 -10.39 -0.01 3.22
CA THR A 184 -11.73 -0.60 3.19
C THR A 184 -12.76 0.24 3.96
N VAL A 185 -14.01 -0.17 3.90
CA VAL A 185 -15.17 0.47 4.55
C VAL A 185 -15.16 0.32 6.09
N PRO A 186 -15.86 1.21 6.83
CA PRO A 186 -15.86 1.19 8.31
C PRO A 186 -16.23 -0.15 8.92
N SER A 187 -17.24 -0.85 8.38
CA SER A 187 -17.72 -2.15 8.90
C SER A 187 -16.65 -3.25 8.88
N LEU A 188 -15.75 -3.20 7.90
CA LEU A 188 -14.68 -4.16 7.70
C LEU A 188 -13.34 -3.73 8.32
N TYR A 189 -13.27 -2.51 8.88
CA TYR A 189 -11.99 -1.90 9.22
C TYR A 189 -11.20 -2.68 10.27
N LEU A 190 -11.86 -3.11 11.35
CA LEU A 190 -11.21 -3.88 12.42
C LEU A 190 -10.73 -5.25 11.96
N LYS A 191 -11.51 -5.89 11.06
CA LYS A 191 -11.16 -7.19 10.49
C LYS A 191 -9.97 -7.08 9.53
N THR A 192 -9.89 -5.99 8.77
CA THR A 192 -8.90 -5.79 7.71
C THR A 192 -7.63 -5.12 8.23
N ARG A 193 -7.75 -4.15 9.14
CA ARG A 193 -6.65 -3.33 9.67
C ARG A 193 -6.62 -3.32 11.20
N PRO A 194 -6.36 -4.45 11.87
CA PRO A 194 -6.25 -4.47 13.33
C PRO A 194 -5.17 -3.49 13.79
N GLY A 195 -5.51 -2.65 14.79
CA GLY A 195 -4.63 -1.58 15.30
C GLY A 195 -4.74 -0.23 14.58
N ALA A 196 -5.40 -0.16 13.41
CA ALA A 196 -5.79 1.09 12.79
C ALA A 196 -7.23 1.50 13.19
N ARG A 197 -7.60 2.74 12.89
CA ARG A 197 -8.96 3.26 13.11
C ARG A 197 -9.38 4.09 11.91
N TYR A 198 -10.61 3.88 11.43
CA TYR A 198 -11.16 4.57 10.27
C TYR A 198 -11.10 6.10 10.43
N GLN A 199 -11.64 6.60 11.55
CA GLN A 199 -11.64 8.05 11.82
C GLN A 199 -10.22 8.63 11.90
N ARG A 200 -9.26 7.91 12.49
CA ARG A 200 -7.85 8.36 12.54
C ARG A 200 -7.26 8.54 11.14
N SER A 201 -7.62 7.68 10.18
CA SER A 201 -7.17 7.82 8.80
C SER A 201 -7.79 9.03 8.13
N LEU A 202 -9.07 9.31 8.38
CA LEU A 202 -9.73 10.53 7.89
C LEU A 202 -9.15 11.79 8.51
N ASP A 203 -8.90 11.79 9.83
CA ASP A 203 -8.30 12.92 10.53
C ASP A 203 -6.92 13.25 9.99
N LEU A 204 -6.09 12.22 9.74
CA LEU A 204 -4.79 12.38 9.10
C LEU A 204 -4.94 13.03 7.72
N LEU A 205 -5.80 12.47 6.86
CA LEU A 205 -6.02 12.99 5.50
C LEU A 205 -6.53 14.44 5.52
N SER A 206 -7.45 14.77 6.44
CA SER A 206 -7.96 16.13 6.61
C SER A 206 -6.87 17.11 7.05
N ARG A 207 -6.00 16.69 7.98
CA ARG A 207 -4.85 17.49 8.42
C ARG A 207 -3.87 17.77 7.28
N VAL A 208 -3.57 16.75 6.49
CA VAL A 208 -2.71 16.88 5.29
C VAL A 208 -3.35 17.82 4.27
N ALA A 209 -4.66 17.69 4.03
CA ALA A 209 -5.39 18.54 3.08
C ALA A 209 -5.36 20.01 3.48
N ALA A 210 -5.59 20.32 4.75
CA ALA A 210 -5.53 21.68 5.27
C ALA A 210 -4.14 22.32 5.06
N ALA A 211 -3.08 21.56 5.22
CA ALA A 211 -1.70 22.02 5.00
C ALA A 211 -1.26 21.98 3.52
N GLY A 212 -1.95 21.17 2.69
CA GLY A 212 -1.60 20.91 1.30
C GLY A 212 -2.01 21.99 0.32
N GLU A 213 -2.90 22.90 0.71
CA GLU A 213 -3.34 23.99 -0.16
C GLU A 213 -2.18 24.89 -0.61
N PRO A 214 -2.21 25.37 -1.86
CA PRO A 214 -1.18 26.25 -2.37
C PRO A 214 -1.19 27.59 -1.61
N ALA A 215 0.00 28.11 -1.31
CA ALA A 215 0.20 29.42 -0.71
C ALA A 215 1.34 30.12 -1.44
N GLU A 216 1.56 31.42 -1.13
CA GLU A 216 2.65 32.18 -1.73
C GLU A 216 4.00 31.45 -1.54
N GLY A 217 4.68 31.13 -2.64
CA GLY A 217 5.92 30.39 -2.66
C GLY A 217 5.82 28.89 -2.38
N ARG A 218 4.59 28.35 -2.18
CA ARG A 218 4.36 26.92 -1.91
C ARG A 218 3.47 26.30 -2.98
N ARG A 219 3.96 25.22 -3.62
CA ARG A 219 3.17 24.41 -4.54
C ARG A 219 2.11 23.60 -3.77
N ARG A 220 1.04 23.21 -4.46
CA ARG A 220 0.05 22.26 -3.94
C ARG A 220 0.72 20.93 -3.58
N MET A 221 0.38 20.41 -2.41
CA MET A 221 0.63 19.01 -2.05
C MET A 221 -0.69 18.26 -2.24
N TRP A 222 -0.68 17.29 -3.15
CA TRP A 222 -1.87 16.50 -3.45
C TRP A 222 -2.14 15.48 -2.35
N VAL A 223 -3.41 15.35 -1.96
CA VAL A 223 -3.84 14.34 -0.98
C VAL A 223 -4.47 13.17 -1.72
N LYS A 224 -3.94 11.99 -1.45
CA LYS A 224 -4.33 10.76 -2.11
C LYS A 224 -4.72 9.69 -1.08
N SER A 225 -5.68 8.84 -1.46
CA SER A 225 -6.04 7.65 -0.72
C SER A 225 -6.37 6.50 -1.65
N GLY A 226 -6.39 5.29 -1.13
CA GLY A 226 -6.74 4.09 -1.88
C GLY A 226 -7.55 3.12 -1.06
N LEU A 227 -8.39 2.34 -1.75
CA LEU A 227 -9.18 1.26 -1.18
C LEU A 227 -9.18 0.04 -2.09
N MET A 228 -9.50 -1.10 -1.48
CA MET A 228 -9.63 -2.38 -2.17
C MET A 228 -11.09 -2.83 -2.12
N LEU A 229 -11.59 -3.41 -3.21
CA LEU A 229 -12.89 -4.03 -3.31
C LEU A 229 -12.78 -5.56 -3.33
N GLY A 230 -13.85 -6.23 -2.90
CA GLY A 230 -13.96 -7.68 -2.87
C GLY A 230 -13.66 -8.30 -1.51
N LEU A 231 -13.74 -7.51 -0.42
CA LEU A 231 -13.61 -7.96 0.97
C LEU A 231 -14.97 -8.20 1.64
N GLY A 232 -16.10 -7.86 0.97
CA GLY A 232 -17.48 -8.03 1.43
C GLY A 232 -18.20 -6.73 1.77
N GLU A 233 -17.66 -5.59 1.31
CA GLU A 233 -18.31 -4.28 1.38
C GLU A 233 -19.55 -4.20 0.50
N SER A 234 -20.55 -3.42 0.91
CA SER A 234 -21.68 -3.08 0.05
C SER A 234 -21.40 -1.84 -0.81
N SER A 235 -22.18 -1.66 -1.88
CA SER A 235 -22.06 -0.48 -2.75
C SER A 235 -22.35 0.82 -2.01
N GLU A 236 -23.31 0.82 -1.11
CA GLU A 236 -23.66 1.99 -0.29
C GLU A 236 -22.52 2.36 0.67
N GLU A 237 -21.84 1.36 1.24
CA GLU A 237 -20.68 1.59 2.10
C GLU A 237 -19.51 2.17 1.31
N VAL A 238 -19.26 1.68 0.09
CA VAL A 238 -18.19 2.21 -0.78
C VAL A 238 -18.49 3.65 -1.18
N GLN A 239 -19.73 3.95 -1.56
CA GLN A 239 -20.12 5.32 -1.90
C GLN A 239 -19.94 6.26 -0.70
N SER A 240 -20.43 5.88 0.48
CA SER A 240 -20.26 6.66 1.71
C SER A 240 -18.80 6.89 2.05
N LEU A 241 -17.95 5.88 1.86
CA LEU A 241 -16.50 6.00 2.06
C LEU A 241 -15.88 7.02 1.09
N LEU A 242 -16.26 6.99 -0.20
CA LEU A 242 -15.76 7.97 -1.18
C LEU A 242 -16.17 9.40 -0.79
N GLU A 243 -17.40 9.59 -0.34
CA GLU A 243 -17.87 10.89 0.16
C GLU A 243 -17.08 11.33 1.42
N ASP A 244 -16.77 10.42 2.34
CA ASP A 244 -15.95 10.70 3.52
C ASP A 244 -14.53 11.13 3.11
N LEU A 245 -13.91 10.44 2.17
CA LEU A 245 -12.60 10.80 1.65
C LEU A 245 -12.60 12.18 0.98
N TYR A 246 -13.63 12.47 0.16
CA TYR A 246 -13.75 13.77 -0.49
C TYR A 246 -13.91 14.89 0.53
N ARG A 247 -14.78 14.72 1.56
CA ARG A 247 -14.95 15.64 2.68
C ARG A 247 -13.67 15.83 3.49
N ALA A 248 -12.86 14.79 3.64
CA ALA A 248 -11.53 14.86 4.26
C ALA A 248 -10.47 15.55 3.39
N GLY A 249 -10.83 16.04 2.19
CA GLY A 249 -9.93 16.80 1.32
C GLY A 249 -9.09 15.96 0.38
N VAL A 250 -9.34 14.65 0.28
CA VAL A 250 -8.72 13.79 -0.73
C VAL A 250 -9.17 14.23 -2.12
N ARG A 251 -8.23 14.32 -3.06
CA ARG A 251 -8.51 14.71 -4.44
C ARG A 251 -8.09 13.65 -5.47
N ILE A 252 -7.28 12.70 -5.06
CA ILE A 252 -6.85 11.57 -5.88
C ILE A 252 -7.26 10.28 -5.15
N VAL A 253 -8.02 9.42 -5.82
CA VAL A 253 -8.44 8.14 -5.25
C VAL A 253 -8.09 6.97 -6.16
N THR A 254 -7.64 5.88 -5.57
CA THR A 254 -7.36 4.60 -6.26
C THR A 254 -8.27 3.51 -5.72
N ILE A 255 -8.92 2.77 -6.62
CA ILE A 255 -9.86 1.69 -6.29
C ILE A 255 -9.39 0.44 -7.04
N GLY A 256 -8.99 -0.60 -6.30
CA GLY A 256 -8.45 -1.82 -6.87
C GLY A 256 -9.11 -3.10 -6.34
N GLN A 257 -8.95 -4.22 -7.04
CA GLN A 257 -9.39 -5.51 -6.55
C GLN A 257 -8.47 -6.01 -5.44
N TYR A 258 -9.03 -6.45 -4.32
CA TYR A 258 -8.31 -7.26 -3.36
C TYR A 258 -7.95 -8.62 -3.97
N LEU A 259 -6.69 -8.98 -3.90
CA LEU A 259 -6.20 -10.30 -4.31
C LEU A 259 -5.54 -10.95 -3.10
N GLN A 260 -6.04 -12.09 -2.68
CA GLN A 260 -5.49 -12.83 -1.54
C GLN A 260 -4.02 -13.23 -1.80
N PRO A 261 -3.06 -12.73 -1.02
CA PRO A 261 -1.64 -12.98 -1.28
C PRO A 261 -1.24 -14.44 -0.95
N ASP A 262 -1.82 -15.02 0.10
CA ASP A 262 -1.60 -16.41 0.52
C ASP A 262 -2.84 -16.99 1.23
N ARG A 263 -2.77 -18.26 1.62
CA ARG A 263 -3.90 -19.00 2.23
C ARG A 263 -4.29 -18.49 3.62
N ASP A 264 -3.35 -17.84 4.31
CA ASP A 264 -3.55 -17.38 5.70
C ASP A 264 -4.09 -15.93 5.73
N SER A 265 -4.12 -15.27 4.57
CA SER A 265 -4.70 -13.93 4.38
C SER A 265 -6.21 -13.99 4.25
N LEU A 266 -6.87 -12.81 4.40
CA LEU A 266 -8.32 -12.71 4.21
C LEU A 266 -8.74 -13.31 2.87
N PRO A 267 -9.80 -14.14 2.83
CA PRO A 267 -10.32 -14.65 1.58
C PRO A 267 -10.91 -13.53 0.73
N VAL A 268 -10.82 -13.67 -0.59
CA VAL A 268 -11.60 -12.84 -1.51
C VAL A 268 -13.06 -13.24 -1.38
N VAL A 269 -13.95 -12.29 -1.09
CA VAL A 269 -15.39 -12.52 -1.02
C VAL A 269 -15.99 -12.44 -2.41
N GLU A 270 -15.52 -11.50 -3.23
CA GLU A 270 -16.02 -11.30 -4.59
C GLU A 270 -14.89 -10.81 -5.53
N TYR A 271 -14.90 -11.29 -6.76
CA TYR A 271 -14.10 -10.75 -7.86
C TYR A 271 -14.96 -9.77 -8.65
N ILE A 272 -14.76 -8.50 -8.39
CA ILE A 272 -15.52 -7.39 -8.97
C ILE A 272 -15.31 -7.32 -10.49
N HIS A 273 -16.40 -7.19 -11.25
CA HIS A 273 -16.32 -7.08 -12.70
C HIS A 273 -15.71 -5.73 -13.13
N PRO A 274 -14.96 -5.67 -14.23
CA PRO A 274 -14.37 -4.41 -14.72
C PRO A 274 -15.38 -3.27 -14.91
N ASP A 275 -16.59 -3.57 -15.38
CA ASP A 275 -17.66 -2.57 -15.56
C ASP A 275 -18.06 -1.89 -14.24
N GLN A 276 -17.99 -2.60 -13.12
CA GLN A 276 -18.28 -2.03 -11.82
C GLN A 276 -17.13 -1.09 -11.34
N PHE A 277 -15.89 -1.39 -11.69
CA PHE A 277 -14.79 -0.46 -11.47
C PHE A 277 -14.98 0.83 -12.27
N GLU A 278 -15.48 0.74 -13.51
CA GLU A 278 -15.80 1.90 -14.33
C GLU A 278 -16.92 2.74 -13.70
N GLN A 279 -17.97 2.10 -13.17
CA GLN A 279 -19.03 2.79 -12.42
C GLN A 279 -18.45 3.55 -11.21
N TRP A 280 -17.52 2.94 -10.46
CA TRP A 280 -16.87 3.61 -9.34
C TRP A 280 -16.00 4.79 -9.78
N ARG A 281 -15.40 4.71 -10.96
CA ARG A 281 -14.68 5.85 -11.55
C ARG A 281 -15.65 7.01 -11.80
N GLU A 282 -16.77 6.75 -12.47
CA GLU A 282 -17.79 7.76 -12.77
C GLU A 282 -18.39 8.38 -11.49
N ILE A 283 -18.73 7.56 -10.49
CA ILE A 283 -19.24 8.02 -9.20
C ILE A 283 -18.20 8.93 -8.51
N GLY A 284 -16.94 8.54 -8.48
CA GLY A 284 -15.89 9.36 -7.90
C GLY A 284 -15.72 10.70 -8.63
N GLU A 285 -15.78 10.73 -9.97
CA GLU A 285 -15.76 11.96 -10.75
C GLU A 285 -16.96 12.86 -10.45
N GLN A 286 -18.16 12.28 -10.30
CA GLN A 286 -19.38 13.00 -9.91
C GLN A 286 -19.32 13.57 -8.49
N ILE A 287 -18.68 12.87 -7.54
CA ILE A 287 -18.41 13.38 -6.19
C ILE A 287 -17.46 14.61 -6.24
N GLY A 288 -16.58 14.68 -7.25
CA GLY A 288 -15.70 15.82 -7.49
C GLY A 288 -14.20 15.54 -7.28
N PHE A 289 -13.77 14.26 -7.19
CA PHE A 289 -12.35 13.94 -7.17
C PHE A 289 -11.66 14.46 -8.44
N SER A 290 -10.47 15.02 -8.28
CA SER A 290 -9.66 15.51 -9.41
C SER A 290 -9.17 14.36 -10.29
N MET A 291 -8.87 13.21 -9.68
CA MET A 291 -8.40 12.00 -10.36
C MET A 291 -8.98 10.76 -9.68
N VAL A 292 -9.55 9.87 -10.47
CA VAL A 292 -10.08 8.58 -10.02
C VAL A 292 -9.45 7.48 -10.86
N PHE A 293 -8.66 6.63 -10.22
CA PHE A 293 -8.09 5.44 -10.85
C PHE A 293 -8.82 4.22 -10.30
N SER A 294 -9.62 3.58 -11.10
CA SER A 294 -10.44 2.44 -10.70
C SER A 294 -10.25 1.30 -11.70
N GLY A 295 -9.97 0.10 -11.20
CA GLY A 295 -9.79 -1.08 -12.05
C GLY A 295 -9.20 -2.27 -11.31
N PRO A 296 -9.36 -3.49 -11.87
CA PRO A 296 -8.95 -4.72 -11.20
C PRO A 296 -7.47 -4.77 -10.79
N PHE A 297 -6.60 -4.16 -11.57
CA PHE A 297 -5.15 -4.12 -11.33
C PHE A 297 -4.65 -2.81 -10.73
N VAL A 298 -5.53 -1.85 -10.48
CA VAL A 298 -5.15 -0.58 -9.85
C VAL A 298 -4.59 -0.86 -8.45
N ARG A 299 -3.50 -0.19 -8.14
CA ARG A 299 -2.83 -0.13 -6.84
C ARG A 299 -2.45 1.32 -6.57
N SER A 300 -2.24 1.68 -5.32
CA SER A 300 -1.95 3.08 -4.92
C SER A 300 -0.81 3.70 -5.72
N SER A 301 0.23 2.94 -6.03
CA SER A 301 1.40 3.43 -6.77
C SER A 301 1.50 2.91 -8.21
N TYR A 302 0.46 2.24 -8.73
CA TYR A 302 0.46 1.77 -10.11
C TYR A 302 0.35 2.95 -11.08
N MET A 303 1.38 3.18 -11.91
CA MET A 303 1.47 4.36 -12.79
C MET A 303 1.32 5.68 -12.03
N ALA A 304 1.97 5.80 -10.87
CA ALA A 304 1.85 6.97 -10.00
C ALA A 304 2.26 8.28 -10.69
N ASP A 305 3.19 8.22 -11.64
CA ASP A 305 3.60 9.33 -12.51
C ASP A 305 2.44 9.93 -13.31
N ALA A 306 1.48 9.10 -13.73
CA ALA A 306 0.28 9.51 -14.44
C ALA A 306 -0.89 9.91 -13.51
N GLN A 307 -0.75 9.67 -12.21
CA GLN A 307 -1.80 9.89 -11.22
C GLN A 307 -1.79 11.30 -10.60
N VAL A 308 -0.90 12.17 -11.01
CA VAL A 308 -0.83 13.55 -10.49
C VAL A 308 -1.34 14.49 -11.56
N PRO A 309 -2.31 15.37 -11.25
CA PRO A 309 -2.78 16.36 -12.20
C PRO A 309 -1.62 17.24 -12.69
N LEU A 310 -1.60 17.54 -13.98
CA LEU A 310 -0.67 18.51 -14.54
C LEU A 310 -1.00 19.87 -13.92
N SER A 311 -0.05 20.42 -13.18
CA SER A 311 -0.15 21.75 -12.53
C SER A 311 0.00 22.87 -13.55
#